data_230ae40d20c7167af22ca0081ffe0a5a
#
_entry.id   230ae40d20c7167af22ca0081ffe0a5a
#
_cell.length_a   1.000
_cell.length_b   1.000
_cell.length_c   1.000
_cell.angle_alpha   90.00
_cell.angle_beta   90.00
_cell.angle_gamma   90.00
#
_symmetry.space_group_name_H-M   'P 1'
#
loop_
_entity.id
_entity.type
_entity.pdbx_description
1 polymer ?
#
loop_
_entity_poly.entity_id
_entity_poly.type
_entity_poly.pdbx_seq_one_letter_code
_entity_poly.pdbx_strand_id
1 'polypeptide(L)'
;MNKEVLLDMARHQAWADAAHWKILRENTTLLEDAEIGTRLNHMLMALKMLTMLARGLTPDADRMKDIVSIDELEASMEKAHGDLAATLESADLNKMIALPRGPKGPFEAPAGVLLMQALTHSQHHRGQNASRMRQLGATPPMTDFVVWYALGRP
;
A
#
# COMPACT_ATOMS: atom_id res chain seq x y z
N MET A 1 6.68 -17.92 7.03
CA MET A 1 5.53 -17.12 6.55
C MET A 1 5.06 -17.72 5.23
N ASN A 2 3.75 -17.89 5.01
CA ASN A 2 3.24 -18.50 3.77
C ASN A 2 3.24 -17.46 2.63
N LYS A 3 4.02 -17.73 1.57
CA LYS A 3 4.19 -16.85 0.41
C LYS A 3 2.89 -16.68 -0.38
N GLU A 4 2.12 -17.74 -0.57
CA GLU A 4 0.86 -17.70 -1.33
C GLU A 4 -0.18 -16.79 -0.66
N VAL A 5 -0.28 -16.86 0.67
CA VAL A 5 -1.17 -15.97 1.43
C VAL A 5 -0.76 -14.51 1.27
N LEU A 6 0.55 -14.21 1.30
CA LEU A 6 1.04 -12.84 1.08
C LEU A 6 0.77 -12.36 -0.35
N LEU A 7 0.92 -13.22 -1.34
CA LEU A 7 0.59 -12.88 -2.74
C LEU A 7 -0.90 -12.61 -2.92
N ASP A 8 -1.77 -13.42 -2.33
CA ASP A 8 -3.22 -13.17 -2.38
C ASP A 8 -3.57 -11.86 -1.64
N MET A 9 -2.94 -11.58 -0.50
CA MET A 9 -3.10 -10.28 0.17
C MET A 9 -2.62 -9.12 -0.71
N ALA A 10 -1.50 -9.26 -1.42
CA ALA A 10 -0.99 -8.21 -2.30
C ALA A 10 -1.94 -7.94 -3.48
N ARG A 11 -2.47 -8.98 -4.12
CA ARG A 11 -3.48 -8.86 -5.17
C ARG A 11 -4.76 -8.20 -4.67
N HIS A 12 -5.23 -8.62 -3.49
CA HIS A 12 -6.37 -7.99 -2.83
C HIS A 12 -6.13 -6.51 -2.54
N GLN A 13 -4.92 -6.12 -2.06
CA GLN A 13 -4.61 -4.71 -1.80
C GLN A 13 -4.65 -3.88 -3.09
N ALA A 14 -4.08 -4.38 -4.19
CA ALA A 14 -4.12 -3.72 -5.49
C ALA A 14 -5.56 -3.53 -6.00
N TRP A 15 -6.38 -4.58 -5.93
CA TRP A 15 -7.81 -4.53 -6.29
C TRP A 15 -8.58 -3.53 -5.42
N ALA A 16 -8.35 -3.55 -4.12
CA ALA A 16 -9.02 -2.67 -3.18
C ALA A 16 -8.65 -1.19 -3.40
N ASP A 17 -7.38 -0.90 -3.70
CA ASP A 17 -6.96 0.46 -4.03
C ASP A 17 -7.55 0.92 -5.38
N ALA A 18 -7.58 0.06 -6.41
CA ALA A 18 -8.23 0.38 -7.68
C ALA A 18 -9.73 0.70 -7.50
N ALA A 19 -10.44 -0.04 -6.63
CA ALA A 19 -11.83 0.24 -6.31
C ALA A 19 -12.01 1.61 -5.62
N HIS A 20 -11.08 2.02 -4.74
CA HIS A 20 -11.09 3.34 -4.10
C HIS A 20 -10.78 4.44 -5.12
N TRP A 21 -9.77 4.25 -5.99
CA TRP A 21 -9.43 5.20 -7.04
C TRP A 21 -10.60 5.48 -7.97
N LYS A 22 -11.39 4.46 -8.32
CA LYS A 22 -12.61 4.65 -9.10
C LYS A 22 -13.57 5.65 -8.45
N ILE A 23 -13.86 5.50 -7.15
CA ILE A 23 -14.75 6.43 -6.42
C ILE A 23 -14.13 7.83 -6.32
N LEU A 24 -12.81 7.92 -6.09
CA LEU A 24 -12.09 9.19 -6.05
C LEU A 24 -12.22 9.93 -7.40
N ARG A 25 -12.02 9.24 -8.52
CA ARG A 25 -12.13 9.82 -9.88
C ARG A 25 -13.52 10.30 -10.23
N GLU A 26 -14.54 9.64 -9.71
CA GLU A 26 -15.94 10.02 -9.93
C GLU A 26 -16.38 11.22 -9.06
N ASN A 27 -15.53 11.67 -8.11
CA ASN A 27 -15.89 12.71 -7.14
C ASN A 27 -14.73 13.69 -6.88
N THR A 28 -14.78 14.85 -7.54
CA THR A 28 -13.74 15.88 -7.43
C THR A 28 -13.55 16.40 -6.00
N THR A 29 -14.62 16.49 -5.20
CA THR A 29 -14.53 16.90 -3.78
C THR A 29 -13.61 15.96 -2.98
N LEU A 30 -13.62 14.67 -3.29
CA LEU A 30 -12.73 13.70 -2.63
C LEU A 30 -11.29 13.87 -3.10
N LEU A 31 -11.07 14.15 -4.39
CA LEU A 31 -9.73 14.37 -4.95
C LEU A 31 -9.07 15.63 -4.41
N GLU A 32 -9.85 16.65 -4.10
CA GLU A 32 -9.40 17.94 -3.57
C GLU A 32 -9.22 17.91 -2.03
N ASP A 33 -9.68 16.86 -1.36
CA ASP A 33 -9.55 16.74 0.09
C ASP A 33 -8.08 16.47 0.49
N ALA A 34 -7.48 17.45 1.19
CA ALA A 34 -6.09 17.41 1.58
C ALA A 34 -5.75 16.22 2.51
N GLU A 35 -6.70 15.76 3.32
CA GLU A 35 -6.50 14.64 4.23
C GLU A 35 -6.43 13.31 3.47
N ILE A 36 -7.27 13.12 2.46
CA ILE A 36 -7.22 11.97 1.55
C ILE A 36 -5.90 12.01 0.75
N GLY A 37 -5.56 13.13 0.14
CA GLY A 37 -4.35 13.28 -0.66
C GLY A 37 -3.07 13.00 0.14
N THR A 38 -2.97 13.54 1.35
CA THR A 38 -1.84 13.29 2.25
C THR A 38 -1.72 11.79 2.60
N ARG A 39 -2.84 11.12 2.89
CA ARG A 39 -2.82 9.67 3.20
C ARG A 39 -2.46 8.81 2.00
N LEU A 40 -2.94 9.15 0.81
CA LEU A 40 -2.58 8.44 -0.42
C LEU A 40 -1.07 8.51 -0.68
N ASN A 41 -0.46 9.70 -0.56
CA ASN A 41 0.99 9.86 -0.63
C ASN A 41 1.71 9.04 0.44
N HIS A 42 1.25 9.09 1.67
CA HIS A 42 1.82 8.32 2.78
C HIS A 42 1.74 6.81 2.53
N MET A 43 0.61 6.30 2.02
CA MET A 43 0.45 4.90 1.63
C MET A 43 1.46 4.50 0.56
N LEU A 44 1.58 5.31 -0.51
CA LEU A 44 2.55 5.08 -1.59
C LEU A 44 3.98 5.06 -1.07
N MET A 45 4.34 6.04 -0.23
CA MET A 45 5.67 6.15 0.35
C MET A 45 6.02 4.92 1.19
N ALA A 46 5.12 4.49 2.07
CA ALA A 46 5.31 3.31 2.92
C ALA A 46 5.43 2.03 2.08
N LEU A 47 4.57 1.87 1.08
CA LEU A 47 4.59 0.72 0.16
C LEU A 47 5.92 0.63 -0.58
N LYS A 48 6.38 1.72 -1.19
CA LYS A 48 7.68 1.80 -1.88
C LYS A 48 8.84 1.53 -0.94
N MET A 49 8.89 2.21 0.21
CA MET A 49 9.98 2.11 1.18
C MET A 49 10.13 0.69 1.70
N LEU A 50 9.03 0.07 2.18
CA LEU A 50 9.07 -1.26 2.77
C LEU A 50 9.42 -2.34 1.73
N THR A 51 8.93 -2.19 0.49
CA THR A 51 9.28 -3.08 -0.62
C THR A 51 10.77 -2.96 -0.98
N MET A 52 11.33 -1.76 -1.05
CA MET A 52 12.76 -1.55 -1.30
C MET A 52 13.64 -2.13 -0.19
N LEU A 53 13.28 -1.86 1.07
CA LEU A 53 13.99 -2.41 2.24
C LEU A 53 13.97 -3.95 2.23
N ALA A 54 12.83 -4.57 1.92
CA ALA A 54 12.71 -6.03 1.84
C ALA A 54 13.63 -6.64 0.76
N ARG A 55 13.95 -5.88 -0.30
CA ARG A 55 14.93 -6.23 -1.33
C ARG A 55 16.39 -5.99 -0.89
N GLY A 56 16.60 -5.37 0.27
CA GLY A 56 17.93 -4.95 0.75
C GLY A 56 18.43 -3.68 0.07
N LEU A 57 17.53 -2.87 -0.48
CA LEU A 57 17.87 -1.59 -1.11
C LEU A 57 17.69 -0.45 -0.11
N THR A 58 18.54 0.57 -0.20
CA THR A 58 18.37 1.80 0.59
C THR A 58 17.37 2.71 -0.11
N PRO A 59 16.29 3.14 0.57
CA PRO A 59 15.36 4.12 0.01
C PRO A 59 16.06 5.44 -0.29
N ASP A 60 15.84 5.96 -1.49
CA ASP A 60 16.35 7.26 -1.91
C ASP A 60 15.36 8.37 -1.51
N ALA A 61 15.80 9.31 -0.68
CA ALA A 61 14.95 10.39 -0.18
C ALA A 61 14.37 11.25 -1.31
N ASP A 62 15.10 11.44 -2.44
CA ASP A 62 14.59 12.21 -3.57
C ASP A 62 13.47 11.51 -4.33
N ARG A 63 13.40 10.19 -4.28
CA ARG A 63 12.33 9.38 -4.86
C ARG A 63 11.14 9.17 -3.92
N MET A 64 11.23 9.73 -2.71
CA MET A 64 10.24 9.59 -1.63
C MET A 64 9.52 10.92 -1.36
N LYS A 65 9.43 11.81 -2.38
CA LYS A 65 8.71 13.07 -2.29
C LYS A 65 7.22 12.87 -2.57
N ASP A 66 6.39 13.72 -1.97
CA ASP A 66 4.96 13.76 -2.24
C ASP A 66 4.70 14.07 -3.72
N ILE A 67 3.75 13.34 -4.29
CA ILE A 67 3.28 13.53 -5.65
C ILE A 67 2.02 14.40 -5.59
N VAL A 68 2.04 15.53 -6.29
CA VAL A 68 0.92 16.48 -6.33
C VAL A 68 -0.10 16.10 -7.41
N SER A 69 0.39 15.58 -8.54
CA SER A 69 -0.47 15.15 -9.65
C SER A 69 -1.23 13.87 -9.29
N ILE A 70 -2.56 13.92 -9.35
CA ILE A 70 -3.43 12.76 -9.06
C ILE A 70 -3.18 11.61 -10.05
N ASP A 71 -2.97 11.92 -11.34
CA ASP A 71 -2.68 10.90 -12.36
C ASP A 71 -1.34 10.21 -12.09
N GLU A 72 -0.33 10.99 -11.72
CA GLU A 72 0.99 10.45 -11.37
C GLU A 72 0.95 9.64 -10.07
N LEU A 73 0.16 10.07 -9.09
CA LEU A 73 0.00 9.38 -7.81
C LEU A 73 -0.67 8.02 -8.00
N GLU A 74 -1.76 7.95 -8.78
CA GLU A 74 -2.45 6.69 -9.12
C GLU A 74 -1.52 5.74 -9.88
N ALA A 75 -0.88 6.20 -10.96
CA ALA A 75 0.06 5.39 -11.74
C ALA A 75 1.25 4.89 -10.89
N SER A 76 1.75 5.74 -9.98
CA SER A 76 2.82 5.35 -9.04
C SER A 76 2.36 4.31 -8.03
N MET A 77 1.09 4.35 -7.59
CA MET A 77 0.51 3.36 -6.69
C MET A 77 0.37 2.00 -7.40
N GLU A 78 -0.16 1.99 -8.63
CA GLU A 78 -0.25 0.76 -9.44
C GLU A 78 1.12 0.12 -9.64
N LYS A 79 2.13 0.93 -10.01
CA LYS A 79 3.51 0.45 -10.14
C LYS A 79 4.05 -0.12 -8.84
N ALA A 80 3.80 0.54 -7.70
CA ALA A 80 4.26 0.08 -6.39
C ALA A 80 3.63 -1.26 -5.98
N HIS A 81 2.37 -1.51 -6.34
CA HIS A 81 1.72 -2.82 -6.17
C HIS A 81 2.37 -3.89 -7.04
N GLY A 82 2.69 -3.59 -8.29
CA GLY A 82 3.45 -4.49 -9.16
C GLY A 82 4.84 -4.84 -8.60
N ASP A 83 5.57 -3.83 -8.12
CA ASP A 83 6.89 -4.01 -7.50
C ASP A 83 6.81 -4.85 -6.21
N LEU A 84 5.76 -4.69 -5.40
CA LEU A 84 5.50 -5.52 -4.21
C LEU A 84 5.24 -6.98 -4.59
N ALA A 85 4.36 -7.23 -5.57
CA ALA A 85 4.04 -8.58 -6.04
C ALA A 85 5.28 -9.30 -6.58
N ALA A 86 6.05 -8.65 -7.46
CA ALA A 86 7.31 -9.18 -7.98
C ALA A 86 8.35 -9.46 -6.89
N THR A 87 8.38 -8.61 -5.85
CA THR A 87 9.26 -8.83 -4.70
C THR A 87 8.82 -10.04 -3.88
N LEU A 88 7.53 -10.22 -3.64
CA LEU A 88 6.99 -11.39 -2.95
C LEU A 88 7.28 -12.69 -3.71
N GLU A 89 7.23 -12.67 -5.04
CA GLU A 89 7.54 -13.83 -5.87
C GLU A 89 9.02 -14.24 -5.78
N SER A 90 9.93 -13.29 -5.78
CA SER A 90 11.37 -13.52 -5.92
C SER A 90 12.17 -13.51 -4.61
N ALA A 91 11.68 -12.83 -3.56
CA ALA A 91 12.44 -12.64 -2.32
C ALA A 91 12.48 -13.90 -1.44
N ASP A 92 13.60 -14.05 -0.74
CA ASP A 92 13.69 -14.89 0.45
C ASP A 92 13.04 -14.16 1.63
N LEU A 93 11.84 -14.59 1.99
CA LEU A 93 11.04 -13.97 3.06
C LEU A 93 11.68 -14.10 4.45
N ASN A 94 12.64 -15.02 4.63
CA ASN A 94 13.34 -15.23 5.90
C ASN A 94 14.65 -14.45 5.98
N LYS A 95 15.11 -13.82 4.88
CA LYS A 95 16.32 -12.99 4.87
C LYS A 95 16.18 -11.88 5.90
N MET A 96 17.13 -11.79 6.82
CA MET A 96 17.19 -10.72 7.83
C MET A 96 17.64 -9.41 7.18
N ILE A 97 16.88 -8.35 7.47
CA ILE A 97 17.12 -6.98 6.99
C ILE A 97 17.41 -6.09 8.19
N ALA A 98 18.57 -5.46 8.20
CA ALA A 98 18.94 -4.49 9.23
C ALA A 98 18.16 -3.17 9.02
N LEU A 99 17.54 -2.69 10.07
CA LEU A 99 16.75 -1.46 10.10
C LEU A 99 17.40 -0.47 11.08
N PRO A 100 17.79 0.73 10.62
CA PRO A 100 18.54 1.67 11.45
C PRO A 100 17.70 2.32 12.56
N ARG A 101 16.36 2.22 12.46
CA ARG A 101 15.43 2.84 13.41
C ARG A 101 14.29 1.90 13.77
N GLY A 102 14.00 1.80 15.05
CA GLY A 102 12.85 1.11 15.62
C GLY A 102 12.48 1.73 16.96
N PRO A 103 11.44 1.24 17.63
CA PRO A 103 10.94 1.82 18.89
C PRO A 103 11.99 1.84 20.02
N LYS A 104 12.98 0.93 19.96
CA LYS A 104 14.05 0.77 20.95
C LYS A 104 15.46 0.94 20.34
N GLY A 105 15.58 1.55 19.18
CA GLY A 105 16.83 1.68 18.42
C GLY A 105 16.89 0.76 17.19
N PRO A 106 18.08 0.54 16.61
CA PRO A 106 18.26 -0.34 15.47
C PRO A 106 17.80 -1.77 15.79
N PHE A 107 17.23 -2.45 14.79
CA PHE A 107 16.80 -3.84 14.92
C PHE A 107 16.87 -4.55 13.56
N GLU A 108 16.68 -5.87 13.57
CA GLU A 108 16.59 -6.67 12.37
C GLU A 108 15.22 -7.33 12.27
N ALA A 109 14.71 -7.45 11.05
CA ALA A 109 13.47 -8.16 10.79
C ALA A 109 13.57 -8.98 9.50
N PRO A 110 12.88 -10.13 9.40
CA PRO A 110 12.76 -10.86 8.15
C PRO A 110 12.12 -9.99 7.06
N ALA A 111 12.57 -10.13 5.81
CA ALA A 111 11.97 -9.43 4.67
C ALA A 111 10.44 -9.62 4.58
N GLY A 112 9.95 -10.82 4.88
CA GLY A 112 8.52 -11.10 4.94
C GLY A 112 7.74 -10.26 5.95
N VAL A 113 8.37 -9.83 7.05
CA VAL A 113 7.73 -8.94 8.05
C VAL A 113 7.58 -7.54 7.47
N LEU A 114 8.56 -7.04 6.70
CA LEU A 114 8.47 -5.74 6.04
C LEU A 114 7.37 -5.73 4.96
N LEU A 115 7.28 -6.81 4.19
CA LEU A 115 6.24 -6.96 3.17
C LEU A 115 4.85 -7.09 3.80
N MET A 116 4.71 -7.84 4.90
CA MET A 116 3.46 -7.87 5.67
C MET A 116 3.10 -6.49 6.22
N GLN A 117 4.08 -5.74 6.73
CA GLN A 117 3.85 -4.37 7.20
C GLN A 117 3.36 -3.47 6.06
N ALA A 118 3.91 -3.58 4.85
CA ALA A 118 3.43 -2.82 3.70
C ALA A 118 1.94 -3.08 3.41
N LEU A 119 1.53 -4.36 3.44
CA LEU A 119 0.14 -4.77 3.20
C LEU A 119 -0.83 -4.26 4.28
N THR A 120 -0.48 -4.46 5.55
CA THR A 120 -1.34 -4.07 6.69
C THR A 120 -1.41 -2.56 6.87
N HIS A 121 -0.32 -1.84 6.56
CA HIS A 121 -0.26 -0.38 6.59
C HIS A 121 -1.17 0.25 5.53
N SER A 122 -1.12 -0.26 4.30
CA SER A 122 -2.02 0.18 3.23
C SER A 122 -3.48 -0.05 3.60
N GLN A 123 -3.82 -1.22 4.15
CA GLN A 123 -5.18 -1.52 4.60
C GLN A 123 -5.65 -0.58 5.71
N HIS A 124 -4.79 -0.26 6.68
CA HIS A 124 -5.11 0.66 7.76
C HIS A 124 -5.48 2.06 7.23
N HIS A 125 -4.64 2.64 6.38
CA HIS A 125 -4.88 3.97 5.83
C HIS A 125 -6.02 4.01 4.83
N ARG A 126 -6.24 2.95 4.07
CA ARG A 126 -7.43 2.82 3.21
C ARG A 126 -8.72 2.85 4.04
N GLY A 127 -8.75 2.17 5.20
CA GLY A 127 -9.87 2.25 6.13
C GLY A 127 -10.12 3.67 6.65
N GLN A 128 -9.05 4.43 6.92
CA GLN A 128 -9.16 5.85 7.30
C GLN A 128 -9.69 6.70 6.14
N ASN A 129 -9.24 6.47 4.90
CA ASN A 129 -9.77 7.15 3.72
C ASN A 129 -11.24 6.80 3.49
N ALA A 130 -11.64 5.54 3.66
CA ALA A 130 -13.05 5.14 3.60
C ALA A 130 -13.93 5.86 4.65
N SER A 131 -13.40 6.06 5.86
CA SER A 131 -14.08 6.86 6.89
C SER A 131 -14.22 8.32 6.47
N ARG A 132 -13.15 8.92 5.92
CA ARG A 132 -13.17 10.30 5.42
C ARG A 132 -14.14 10.49 4.26
N MET A 133 -14.19 9.55 3.31
CA MET A 133 -15.17 9.55 2.22
C MET A 133 -16.60 9.63 2.75
N ARG A 134 -16.95 8.85 3.79
CA ARG A 134 -18.29 8.92 4.41
C ARG A 134 -18.57 10.28 5.04
N GLN A 135 -17.59 10.90 5.71
CA GLN A 135 -17.74 12.24 6.28
C GLN A 135 -18.00 13.30 5.20
N LEU A 136 -17.47 13.09 4.01
CA LEU A 136 -17.66 13.95 2.84
C LEU A 136 -18.91 13.57 2.01
N GLY A 137 -19.76 12.65 2.51
CA GLY A 137 -21.02 12.26 1.88
C GLY A 137 -20.90 11.22 0.76
N ALA A 138 -19.72 10.66 0.55
CA ALA A 138 -19.51 9.61 -0.44
C ALA A 138 -19.64 8.20 0.17
N THR A 139 -19.98 7.23 -0.66
CA THR A 139 -20.03 5.82 -0.27
C THR A 139 -18.72 5.13 -0.71
N PRO A 140 -17.84 4.73 0.22
CA PRO A 140 -16.63 3.99 -0.14
C PRO A 140 -16.99 2.60 -0.66
N PRO A 141 -16.13 1.99 -1.50
CA PRO A 141 -16.38 0.65 -2.02
C PRO A 141 -16.25 -0.40 -0.93
N MET A 142 -16.95 -1.53 -1.12
CA MET A 142 -16.78 -2.71 -0.27
C MET A 142 -15.52 -3.45 -0.71
N THR A 143 -14.51 -3.51 0.14
CA THR A 143 -13.20 -4.10 -0.18
C THR A 143 -12.74 -5.15 0.82
N ASP A 144 -13.71 -5.91 1.39
CA ASP A 144 -13.40 -7.02 2.27
C ASP A 144 -12.69 -8.16 1.52
N PHE A 145 -11.71 -8.78 2.15
CA PHE A 145 -10.94 -9.88 1.56
C PHE A 145 -11.83 -11.06 1.14
N VAL A 146 -12.83 -11.41 1.95
CA VAL A 146 -13.76 -12.49 1.65
C VAL A 146 -14.63 -12.16 0.43
N VAL A 147 -14.98 -10.88 0.22
CA VAL A 147 -15.74 -10.44 -0.97
C VAL A 147 -14.89 -10.59 -2.22
N TRP A 148 -13.64 -10.11 -2.19
CA TRP A 148 -12.68 -10.29 -3.29
C TRP A 148 -12.49 -11.77 -3.64
N TYR A 149 -12.36 -12.63 -2.62
CA TYR A 149 -12.24 -14.08 -2.81
C TYR A 149 -13.49 -14.67 -3.48
N ALA A 150 -14.68 -14.29 -3.01
CA ALA A 150 -15.97 -14.76 -3.56
C ALA A 150 -16.21 -14.28 -5.01
N LEU A 151 -15.63 -13.13 -5.40
CA LEU A 151 -15.66 -12.63 -6.77
C LEU A 151 -14.67 -13.34 -7.72
N GLY A 152 -13.96 -14.36 -7.24
CA GLY A 152 -12.99 -15.12 -8.05
C GLY A 152 -11.58 -14.52 -8.07
N ARG A 153 -11.29 -13.60 -7.17
CA ARG A 153 -9.98 -12.93 -7.03
C ARG A 153 -9.60 -12.15 -8.29
N PRO A 154 -10.45 -11.18 -8.74
CA PRO A 154 -10.19 -10.39 -9.94
C PRO A 154 -8.91 -9.56 -9.85
#